data_98cd730b5597fce0882b4ab746f16b78
#
_entry.id   98cd730b5597fce0882b4ab746f16b78
#
_cell.length_a   1.000
_cell.length_b   1.000
_cell.length_c   1.000
_cell.angle_alpha   90.00
_cell.angle_beta   90.00
_cell.angle_gamma   90.00
#
_symmetry.space_group_name_H-M   'P 1'
#
loop_
_entity.id
_entity.type
_entity.pdbx_description
1 polymer ?
#
loop_
_entity_poly.entity_id
_entity_poly.type
_entity_poly.pdbx_seq_one_letter_code
_entity_poly.pdbx_strand_id
1 'polypeptide(L)'
;RRALSKFYINLMKLDVISKFSMIELILDIQNYLNDKLDIEANKPVVDELSEVLFIFITNSSKELESNEKWSLIINNVKNIIELDLGNNVGLTNKTKFKHMDIMDNINSKIN
;
A
#
# COMPACT_ATOMS: atom_id res chain seq x y z
N ARG A 1 10.50 5.30 9.84
CA ARG A 1 9.22 4.73 9.43
C ARG A 1 9.35 3.44 8.69
N ARG A 2 10.27 3.39 7.71
CA ARG A 2 10.48 2.15 6.97
C ARG A 2 10.97 1.04 7.89
N ALA A 3 11.82 1.38 8.86
CA ALA A 3 12.29 0.40 9.84
C ALA A 3 11.14 -0.14 10.67
N LEU A 4 10.20 0.74 11.04
CA LEU A 4 9.03 0.34 11.82
C LEU A 4 8.10 -0.57 11.00
N SER A 5 7.93 -0.26 9.71
CA SER A 5 7.11 -1.09 8.83
C SER A 5 7.67 -2.50 8.73
N LYS A 6 8.99 -2.64 8.57
CA LYS A 6 9.61 -3.95 8.53
C LYS A 6 9.48 -4.69 9.84
N PHE A 7 9.55 -3.96 10.95
CA PHE A 7 9.36 -4.56 12.27
C PHE A 7 7.98 -5.22 12.39
N TYR A 8 6.93 -4.52 11.98
CA TYR A 8 5.57 -5.07 12.04
C TYR A 8 5.42 -6.29 11.13
N ILE A 9 5.99 -6.25 9.93
CA ILE A 9 5.92 -7.39 9.01
C ILE A 9 6.64 -8.59 9.61
N ASN A 10 7.80 -8.38 10.21
CA ASN A 10 8.55 -9.46 10.85
C ASN A 10 7.77 -10.06 12.01
N LEU A 11 7.09 -9.23 12.82
CA LEU A 11 6.26 -9.73 13.90
C LEU A 11 5.12 -10.59 13.37
N MET A 12 4.50 -10.18 12.26
CA MET A 12 3.44 -10.96 11.64
C MET A 12 3.96 -12.33 11.18
N LYS A 13 5.15 -12.35 10.59
CA LYS A 13 5.75 -13.60 10.12
C LYS A 13 6.12 -14.52 11.27
N LEU A 14 6.32 -13.95 12.46
CA LEU A 14 6.58 -14.72 13.67
C LEU A 14 5.29 -15.02 14.44
N ASP A 15 4.13 -14.76 13.81
CA ASP A 15 2.81 -14.98 14.38
C ASP A 15 2.53 -14.14 15.63
N VAL A 16 3.24 -13.02 15.81
CA VAL A 16 3.02 -12.12 16.93
C VAL A 16 1.87 -11.16 16.65
N ILE A 17 1.74 -10.69 15.37
CA ILE A 17 0.63 -9.87 14.93
C ILE A 17 -0.20 -10.71 13.96
N SER A 18 -1.52 -10.75 14.17
CA SER A 18 -2.39 -11.57 13.35
C SER A 18 -2.46 -11.02 11.91
N LYS A 19 -2.69 -11.93 10.97
CA LYS A 19 -2.87 -11.55 9.56
C LYS A 19 -4.04 -10.59 9.38
N PHE A 20 -5.09 -10.75 10.21
CA PHE A 20 -6.24 -9.86 10.17
C PHE A 20 -5.84 -8.43 10.51
N SER A 21 -5.02 -8.25 11.55
CA SER A 21 -4.55 -6.92 11.95
C SER A 21 -3.71 -6.26 10.86
N MET A 22 -2.89 -7.03 10.16
CA MET A 22 -2.08 -6.48 9.06
C MET A 22 -2.96 -6.04 7.90
N ILE A 23 -3.98 -6.82 7.55
CA ILE A 23 -4.94 -6.44 6.50
C ILE A 23 -5.62 -5.11 6.87
N GLU A 24 -6.10 -4.98 8.10
CA GLU A 24 -6.78 -3.76 8.52
C GLU A 24 -5.83 -2.57 8.52
N LEU A 25 -4.60 -2.78 8.94
CA LEU A 25 -3.61 -1.71 8.93
C LEU A 25 -3.34 -1.20 7.51
N ILE A 26 -3.15 -2.12 6.56
CA ILE A 26 -2.92 -1.74 5.17
C ILE A 26 -4.13 -0.96 4.63
N LEU A 27 -5.34 -1.46 4.87
CA LEU A 27 -6.55 -0.76 4.41
C LEU A 27 -6.67 0.63 5.02
N ASP A 28 -6.34 0.77 6.31
CA ASP A 28 -6.37 2.06 6.98
C ASP A 28 -5.39 3.04 6.35
N ILE A 29 -4.18 2.56 6.03
CA ILE A 29 -3.17 3.40 5.38
C ILE A 29 -3.64 3.82 3.99
N GLN A 30 -4.24 2.90 3.25
CA GLN A 30 -4.77 3.21 1.91
C GLN A 30 -5.88 4.26 1.98
N ASN A 31 -6.78 4.15 2.95
CA ASN A 31 -7.84 5.14 3.14
C ASN A 31 -7.26 6.50 3.52
N TYR A 32 -6.26 6.51 4.39
CA TYR A 32 -5.61 7.75 4.80
C TYR A 32 -4.93 8.42 3.61
N LEU A 33 -4.28 7.63 2.77
CA LEU A 33 -3.65 8.16 1.55
C LEU A 33 -4.71 8.80 0.64
N ASN A 34 -5.83 8.10 0.41
CA ASN A 34 -6.89 8.63 -0.44
C ASN A 34 -7.43 9.97 0.07
N ASP A 35 -7.51 10.13 1.38
CA ASP A 35 -8.01 11.37 1.99
C ASP A 35 -7.06 12.56 1.78
N LYS A 36 -5.82 12.30 1.36
CA LYS A 36 -4.81 13.34 1.19
C LYS A 36 -4.67 13.82 -0.25
N LEU A 37 -5.39 13.23 -1.19
CA LEU A 37 -5.15 13.47 -2.62
C LEU A 37 -5.69 14.80 -3.15
N ASP A 38 -6.51 15.50 -2.40
CA ASP A 38 -7.14 16.73 -2.87
C ASP A 38 -6.41 18.02 -2.49
N ILE A 39 -5.25 17.92 -1.81
CA ILE A 39 -4.48 19.07 -1.37
C ILE A 39 -3.04 18.91 -1.82
N GLU A 40 -2.54 19.88 -2.59
CA GLU A 40 -1.20 19.81 -3.17
C GLU A 40 -0.11 19.71 -2.11
N ALA A 41 -0.28 20.39 -0.98
CA ALA A 41 0.71 20.37 0.11
C ALA A 41 0.91 18.97 0.69
N ASN A 42 0.02 18.03 0.40
CA ASN A 42 0.11 16.66 0.90
C ASN A 42 0.99 15.75 0.05
N LYS A 43 1.53 16.24 -1.09
CA LYS A 43 2.37 15.40 -1.97
C LYS A 43 3.47 14.65 -1.23
N PRO A 44 4.26 15.28 -0.34
CA PRO A 44 5.32 14.51 0.36
C PRO A 44 4.76 13.41 1.24
N VAL A 45 3.63 13.66 1.92
CA VAL A 45 2.98 12.64 2.76
C VAL A 45 2.49 11.49 1.92
N VAL A 46 1.84 11.79 0.78
CA VAL A 46 1.32 10.77 -0.13
C VAL A 46 2.45 9.90 -0.66
N ASP A 47 3.57 10.51 -1.07
CA ASP A 47 4.74 9.76 -1.54
C ASP A 47 5.27 8.84 -0.45
N GLU A 48 5.35 9.32 0.79
CA GLU A 48 5.85 8.53 1.89
C GLU A 48 4.91 7.37 2.23
N LEU A 49 3.60 7.62 2.21
CA LEU A 49 2.63 6.57 2.47
C LEU A 49 2.71 5.47 1.41
N SER A 50 2.97 5.85 0.15
CA SER A 50 3.10 4.85 -0.90
C SER A 50 4.35 3.98 -0.71
N GLU A 51 5.43 4.54 -0.17
CA GLU A 51 6.62 3.76 0.18
C GLU A 51 6.31 2.74 1.29
N VAL A 52 5.57 3.19 2.31
CA VAL A 52 5.16 2.30 3.41
C VAL A 52 4.28 1.18 2.88
N LEU A 53 3.31 1.51 2.02
CA LEU A 53 2.43 0.52 1.43
C LEU A 53 3.20 -0.50 0.59
N PHE A 54 4.18 -0.02 -0.17
CA PHE A 54 5.03 -0.93 -0.94
C PHE A 54 5.69 -1.96 -0.03
N ILE A 55 6.29 -1.50 1.08
CA ILE A 55 6.96 -2.39 2.02
C ILE A 55 5.97 -3.37 2.65
N PHE A 56 4.84 -2.87 3.16
CA PHE A 56 3.85 -3.72 3.82
C PHE A 56 3.28 -4.77 2.88
N ILE A 57 2.83 -4.34 1.70
CA ILE A 57 2.13 -5.23 0.78
C ILE A 57 3.07 -6.26 0.17
N THR A 58 4.24 -5.81 -0.30
CA THR A 58 5.14 -6.73 -1.01
C THR A 58 5.80 -7.73 -0.09
N ASN A 59 6.01 -7.38 1.18
CA ASN A 59 6.63 -8.29 2.13
C ASN A 59 5.65 -9.25 2.79
N SER A 60 4.34 -8.96 2.71
CA SER A 60 3.33 -9.78 3.37
C SER A 60 2.36 -10.44 2.40
N SER A 61 2.55 -10.30 1.09
CA SER A 61 1.58 -10.78 0.11
C SER A 61 1.30 -12.28 0.24
N LYS A 62 2.33 -13.09 0.47
CA LYS A 62 2.14 -14.54 0.60
C LYS A 62 1.24 -14.90 1.78
N GLU A 63 1.42 -14.19 2.89
CA GLU A 63 0.64 -14.45 4.09
C GLU A 63 -0.79 -13.94 3.96
N LEU A 64 -1.02 -12.90 3.16
CA LEU A 64 -2.31 -12.21 3.09
C LEU A 64 -3.16 -12.57 1.90
N GLU A 65 -2.58 -13.13 0.83
CA GLU A 65 -3.32 -13.30 -0.43
C GLU A 65 -4.50 -14.25 -0.34
N SER A 66 -4.51 -15.12 0.66
CA SER A 66 -5.65 -16.04 0.87
C SER A 66 -6.79 -15.39 1.65
N ASN A 67 -6.57 -14.18 2.19
CA ASN A 67 -7.60 -13.47 2.94
C ASN A 67 -8.62 -12.86 1.97
N GLU A 68 -9.90 -12.94 2.32
CA GLU A 68 -10.96 -12.44 1.44
C GLU A 68 -10.87 -10.93 1.19
N LYS A 69 -10.25 -10.17 2.09
CA LYS A 69 -10.09 -8.73 1.94
C LYS A 69 -8.87 -8.35 1.09
N TRP A 70 -8.07 -9.34 0.69
CA TRP A 70 -6.91 -9.08 -0.15
C TRP A 70 -7.30 -8.37 -1.45
N SER A 71 -8.44 -8.75 -2.04
CA SER A 71 -8.91 -8.13 -3.28
C SER A 71 -9.19 -6.64 -3.11
N LEU A 72 -9.63 -6.21 -1.92
CA LEU A 72 -9.83 -4.78 -1.64
C LEU A 72 -8.51 -4.04 -1.69
N ILE A 73 -7.47 -4.60 -1.10
CA ILE A 73 -6.13 -4.00 -1.11
C ILE A 73 -5.64 -3.85 -2.54
N ILE A 74 -5.79 -4.90 -3.35
CA ILE A 74 -5.34 -4.89 -4.75
C ILE A 74 -6.13 -3.87 -5.56
N ASN A 75 -7.45 -3.82 -5.38
CA ASN A 75 -8.28 -2.85 -6.08
C ASN A 75 -7.89 -1.41 -5.71
N ASN A 76 -7.58 -1.17 -4.45
CA ASN A 76 -7.13 0.16 -4.02
C ASN A 76 -5.82 0.55 -4.68
N VAL A 77 -4.89 -0.39 -4.84
CA VAL A 77 -3.63 -0.13 -5.55
C VAL A 77 -3.91 0.24 -7.00
N LYS A 78 -4.76 -0.54 -7.67
CA LYS A 78 -5.10 -0.27 -9.08
C LYS A 78 -5.79 1.07 -9.24
N ASN A 79 -6.64 1.46 -8.29
CA ASN A 79 -7.32 2.74 -8.35
C ASN A 79 -6.35 3.91 -8.36
N ILE A 80 -5.30 3.86 -7.53
CA ILE A 80 -4.29 4.92 -7.51
C ILE A 80 -3.58 5.03 -8.86
N ILE A 81 -3.26 3.89 -9.47
CA ILE A 81 -2.58 3.87 -10.77
C ILE A 81 -3.43 4.56 -11.84
N GLU A 82 -4.75 4.41 -11.76
CA GLU A 82 -5.68 4.92 -12.77
C GLU A 82 -6.10 6.37 -12.54
N LEU A 83 -5.77 6.96 -11.39
CA LEU A 83 -6.19 8.32 -11.09
C LEU A 83 -5.48 9.34 -11.98
N ASP A 84 -6.20 10.44 -12.26
CA ASP A 84 -5.69 11.55 -13.04
C ASP A 84 -5.03 12.57 -12.11
N LEU A 85 -3.80 12.97 -12.44
CA LEU A 85 -3.08 13.95 -11.63
C LEU A 85 -3.77 15.31 -11.60
N GLY A 86 -4.42 15.67 -12.71
CA GLY A 86 -5.08 16.99 -12.81
C GLY A 86 -6.20 17.16 -11.81
N ASN A 87 -6.92 16.08 -11.51
CA ASN A 87 -8.05 16.11 -10.57
C ASN A 87 -7.65 15.68 -9.16
N ASN A 88 -6.41 15.26 -8.96
CA ASN A 88 -5.92 14.78 -7.68
C ASN A 88 -4.58 15.46 -7.38
N VAL A 89 -4.65 16.72 -6.98
CA VAL A 89 -3.48 17.59 -6.89
C VAL A 89 -2.45 17.16 -5.84
N GLY A 90 -2.84 16.33 -4.89
CA GLY A 90 -1.92 15.75 -3.91
C GLY A 90 -1.21 14.51 -4.40
N LEU A 91 -1.56 14.01 -5.58
CA LEU A 91 -0.96 12.82 -6.17
C LEU A 91 0.24 13.20 -7.03
N THR A 92 1.27 12.35 -7.06
CA THR A 92 2.43 12.53 -7.92
C THR A 92 2.62 11.31 -8.81
N ASN A 93 3.39 11.48 -9.90
CA ASN A 93 3.80 10.34 -10.71
C ASN A 93 4.63 9.36 -9.90
N LYS A 94 5.42 9.86 -8.95
CA LYS A 94 6.23 9.00 -8.09
C LYS A 94 5.36 8.01 -7.32
N THR A 95 4.24 8.48 -6.75
CA THR A 95 3.29 7.63 -6.05
C THR A 95 2.65 6.63 -7.01
N LYS A 96 2.24 7.08 -8.21
CA LYS A 96 1.65 6.17 -9.19
C LYS A 96 2.63 5.07 -9.60
N PHE A 97 3.89 5.44 -9.86
CA PHE A 97 4.91 4.45 -10.23
C PHE A 97 5.17 3.48 -9.09
N LYS A 98 5.16 3.94 -7.86
CA LYS A 98 5.34 3.05 -6.71
C LYS A 98 4.21 2.03 -6.61
N HIS A 99 2.99 2.45 -6.90
CA HIS A 99 1.85 1.53 -6.92
C HIS A 99 1.94 0.54 -8.08
N MET A 100 2.47 0.97 -9.24
CA MET A 100 2.76 0.05 -10.34
C MET A 100 3.79 -0.99 -9.91
N ASP A 101 4.81 -0.56 -9.15
CA ASP A 101 5.82 -1.48 -8.62
C ASP A 101 5.21 -2.51 -7.68
N ILE A 102 4.22 -2.11 -6.88
CA ILE A 102 3.49 -3.05 -6.03
C ILE A 102 2.86 -4.14 -6.89
N MET A 103 2.13 -3.74 -7.93
CA MET A 103 1.46 -4.71 -8.80
C MET A 103 2.46 -5.61 -9.53
N ASP A 104 3.55 -5.03 -10.01
CA ASP A 104 4.58 -5.81 -10.70
C ASP A 104 5.18 -6.85 -9.78
N ASN A 105 5.45 -6.47 -8.54
CA ASN A 105 6.02 -7.38 -7.55
C ASN A 105 5.08 -8.54 -7.25
N ILE A 106 3.79 -8.24 -7.06
CA ILE A 106 2.79 -9.27 -6.77
C ILE A 106 2.64 -10.21 -7.95
N ASN A 107 2.53 -9.66 -9.17
CA ASN A 107 2.33 -10.47 -10.37
C ASN A 107 3.53 -11.35 -10.66
N SER A 108 4.74 -10.89 -10.40
CA SER A 108 5.94 -11.70 -10.64
C SER A 108 6.03 -12.89 -9.69
N LYS A 109 5.44 -12.78 -8.50
CA LYS A 109 5.44 -13.88 -7.52
C LYS A 109 4.45 -14.97 -7.85
N ILE A 110 3.43 -14.65 -8.63
CA ILE A 110 2.41 -15.62 -9.03
C ILE A 110 2.97 -16.57 -10.09
N ASN A 111 3.86 -16.06 -10.89
CA ASN A 111 4.50 -16.84 -11.96
C ASN A 111 5.73 -17.56 -11.43
#